data_17118a52f9e99621cc1e5a884fe9c265
#
_entry.id   17118a52f9e99621cc1e5a884fe9c265
#
_cell.length_a   1.000
_cell.length_b   1.000
_cell.length_c   1.000
_cell.angle_alpha   90.00
_cell.angle_beta   90.00
_cell.angle_gamma   90.00
#
_symmetry.space_group_name_H-M   'P 1'
#
loop_
_entity.id
_entity.type
_entity.pdbx_description
1 polymer ?
#
loop_
_entity_poly.entity_id
_entity_poly.type
_entity_poly.pdbx_seq_one_letter_code
_entity_poly.pdbx_strand_id
1 'polypeptide(L)'
;MNKFIDYFALVIFAAPTESVTMFRTGVVLIGFGSGLFSVGMLVTAMSFQNTRMSGLILGTWGAVQATATGAAMAMGGALRDVVTEMALSGRLGEALNSPITGYSFVYHLEIYLLFVVLIALGPLLKSSRREAPAPILKFGLAELPN
;
A
#
# COMPACT_ATOMS: atom_id res chain seq x y z
N MET A 1 1.79 -13.24 -2.87
CA MET A 1 1.60 -11.98 -3.60
C MET A 1 0.12 -11.70 -3.90
N ASN A 2 -0.75 -12.70 -3.93
CA ASN A 2 -2.20 -12.53 -4.22
C ASN A 2 -3.04 -12.03 -3.02
N LYS A 3 -2.57 -12.14 -1.80
CA LYS A 3 -3.36 -11.83 -0.59
C LYS A 3 -3.76 -10.35 -0.42
N PHE A 4 -2.96 -9.42 -0.93
CA PHE A 4 -3.33 -8.00 -0.89
C PHE A 4 -4.53 -7.67 -1.77
N ILE A 5 -4.62 -8.31 -2.92
CA ILE A 5 -5.75 -8.16 -3.85
C ILE A 5 -7.02 -8.71 -3.22
N ASP A 6 -6.93 -9.85 -2.51
CA ASP A 6 -8.05 -10.46 -1.83
C ASP A 6 -8.62 -9.54 -0.73
N TYR A 7 -7.77 -8.74 -0.06
CA TYR A 7 -8.22 -7.80 0.99
C TYR A 7 -8.97 -6.60 0.41
N PHE A 8 -8.49 -6.05 -0.70
CA PHE A 8 -9.23 -5.00 -1.43
C PHE A 8 -10.54 -5.53 -2.02
N ALA A 9 -10.53 -6.75 -2.55
CA ALA A 9 -11.74 -7.41 -3.01
C ALA A 9 -12.78 -7.56 -1.88
N LEU A 10 -12.35 -7.92 -0.66
CA LEU A 10 -13.24 -8.00 0.50
C LEU A 10 -13.97 -6.69 0.79
N VAL A 11 -13.28 -5.55 0.68
CA VAL A 11 -13.89 -4.23 0.90
C VAL A 11 -14.88 -3.89 -0.22
N ILE A 12 -14.53 -4.18 -1.47
CA ILE A 12 -15.40 -3.93 -2.63
C ILE A 12 -16.67 -4.78 -2.57
N PHE A 13 -16.53 -6.07 -2.24
CA PHE A 13 -17.67 -6.98 -2.13
C PHE A 13 -18.51 -6.77 -0.86
N ALA A 14 -18.00 -6.05 0.13
CA ALA A 14 -18.77 -5.72 1.32
C ALA A 14 -19.99 -4.85 1.03
N ALA A 15 -19.91 -3.94 0.07
CA ALA A 15 -21.03 -3.06 -0.30
C ALA A 15 -22.20 -3.82 -0.94
N PRO A 16 -22.01 -4.68 -1.98
CA PRO A 16 -23.10 -5.46 -2.57
C PRO A 16 -23.70 -6.51 -1.63
N THR A 17 -22.91 -7.00 -0.65
CA THR A 17 -23.37 -8.02 0.31
C THR A 17 -23.90 -7.43 1.62
N GLU A 18 -23.92 -6.10 1.77
CA GLU A 18 -24.31 -5.37 2.99
C GLU A 18 -23.62 -5.90 4.27
N SER A 19 -22.46 -6.53 4.12
CA SER A 19 -21.76 -7.19 5.21
C SER A 19 -20.77 -6.26 5.91
N VAL A 20 -21.19 -5.68 7.03
CA VAL A 20 -20.34 -4.85 7.90
C VAL A 20 -19.10 -5.61 8.38
N THR A 21 -19.23 -6.91 8.63
CA THR A 21 -18.12 -7.76 9.09
C THR A 21 -17.06 -7.90 8.01
N MET A 22 -17.48 -8.13 6.77
CA MET A 22 -16.58 -8.24 5.63
C MET A 22 -15.82 -6.93 5.39
N PHE A 23 -16.50 -5.80 5.48
CA PHE A 23 -15.89 -4.48 5.39
C PHE A 23 -14.84 -4.27 6.50
N ARG A 24 -15.19 -4.51 7.76
CA ARG A 24 -14.28 -4.35 8.91
C ARG A 24 -13.05 -5.24 8.78
N THR A 25 -13.23 -6.49 8.39
CA THR A 25 -12.11 -7.42 8.19
C THR A 25 -11.18 -6.93 7.08
N GLY A 26 -11.72 -6.48 5.96
CA GLY A 26 -10.93 -5.91 4.86
C GLY A 26 -10.09 -4.71 5.31
N VAL A 27 -10.72 -3.76 6.02
CA VAL A 27 -10.03 -2.55 6.52
C VAL A 27 -8.90 -2.90 7.51
N VAL A 28 -9.14 -3.83 8.43
CA VAL A 28 -8.11 -4.29 9.39
C VAL A 28 -6.93 -4.92 8.66
N LEU A 29 -7.19 -5.78 7.68
CA LEU A 29 -6.14 -6.45 6.91
C LEU A 29 -5.34 -5.48 6.03
N ILE A 30 -5.99 -4.48 5.43
CA ILE A 30 -5.34 -3.40 4.68
C ILE A 30 -4.45 -2.58 5.63
N GLY A 31 -4.98 -2.18 6.79
CA GLY A 31 -4.22 -1.44 7.80
C GLY A 31 -3.01 -2.21 8.33
N PHE A 32 -3.17 -3.50 8.61
CA PHE A 32 -2.08 -4.37 9.02
C PHE A 32 -1.00 -4.49 7.94
N GLY A 33 -1.40 -4.71 6.69
CA GLY A 33 -0.48 -4.81 5.56
C GLY A 33 0.30 -3.53 5.30
N SER A 34 -0.36 -2.37 5.39
CA SER A 34 0.30 -1.06 5.22
C SER A 34 1.25 -0.75 6.38
N GLY A 35 0.91 -1.15 7.61
CA GLY A 35 1.78 -1.04 8.77
C GLY A 35 3.06 -1.88 8.61
N LEU A 36 2.94 -3.14 8.20
CA LEU A 36 4.09 -4.00 7.92
C LEU A 36 4.98 -3.43 6.81
N PHE A 37 4.39 -2.90 5.75
CA PHE A 37 5.13 -2.27 4.67
C PHE A 37 5.91 -1.05 5.17
N SER A 38 5.27 -0.18 5.97
CA SER A 38 5.89 1.01 6.53
C SER A 38 7.08 0.67 7.45
N VAL A 39 6.94 -0.34 8.30
CA VAL A 39 8.03 -0.85 9.16
C VAL A 39 9.16 -1.43 8.31
N GLY A 40 8.84 -2.22 7.29
CA GLY A 40 9.83 -2.78 6.38
C GLY A 40 10.65 -1.70 5.65
N MET A 41 9.98 -0.64 5.18
CA MET A 41 10.65 0.51 4.56
C MET A 41 11.52 1.27 5.54
N LEU A 42 11.05 1.46 6.78
CA LEU A 42 11.82 2.12 7.84
C LEU A 42 13.10 1.34 8.17
N VAL A 43 12.98 0.03 8.37
CA VAL A 43 14.12 -0.86 8.64
C VAL A 43 15.12 -0.82 7.49
N THR A 44 14.63 -0.83 6.24
CA THR A 44 15.48 -0.70 5.05
C THR A 44 16.21 0.65 5.03
N ALA A 45 15.53 1.74 5.32
CA ALA A 45 16.14 3.07 5.41
C ALA A 45 17.22 3.15 6.51
N MET A 46 17.00 2.47 7.64
CA MET A 46 17.97 2.41 8.74
C MET A 46 19.17 1.52 8.43
N SER A 47 19.07 0.57 7.51
CA SER A 47 20.15 -0.32 7.11
C SER A 47 21.24 0.35 6.25
N PHE A 48 20.97 1.54 5.73
CA PHE A 48 22.01 2.35 5.09
C PHE A 48 23.00 2.85 6.13
N GLN A 49 24.17 2.19 6.22
CA GLN A 49 25.17 2.30 7.29
C GLN A 49 25.94 3.64 7.35
N ASN A 50 25.46 4.70 6.77
CA ASN A 50 26.13 5.98 6.84
C ASN A 50 25.55 6.82 7.99
N THR A 51 26.08 6.63 9.19
CA THR A 51 25.62 7.24 10.45
C THR A 51 25.44 8.77 10.39
N ARG A 52 26.19 9.43 9.52
CA ARG A 52 26.13 10.89 9.34
C ARG A 52 24.92 11.37 8.54
N MET A 53 24.33 10.50 7.71
CA MET A 53 23.21 10.84 6.82
C MET A 53 21.90 10.15 7.21
N SER A 54 21.90 9.28 8.21
CA SER A 54 20.71 8.51 8.61
C SER A 54 19.52 9.40 8.97
N GLY A 55 19.75 10.49 9.70
CA GLY A 55 18.70 11.45 10.05
C GLY A 55 18.10 12.16 8.82
N LEU A 56 18.93 12.52 7.84
CA LEU A 56 18.49 13.14 6.61
C LEU A 56 17.66 12.15 5.75
N ILE A 57 18.11 10.92 5.64
CA ILE A 57 17.41 9.86 4.89
C ILE A 57 16.03 9.59 5.50
N LEU A 58 15.97 9.41 6.82
CA LEU A 58 14.72 9.18 7.54
C LEU A 58 13.78 10.38 7.48
N GLY A 59 14.31 11.60 7.64
CA GLY A 59 13.53 12.83 7.53
C GLY A 59 12.95 13.03 6.13
N THR A 60 13.75 12.83 5.10
CA THR A 60 13.31 12.92 3.70
C THR A 60 12.26 11.86 3.38
N TRP A 61 12.50 10.60 3.79
CA TRP A 61 11.53 9.53 3.63
C TRP A 61 10.20 9.86 4.31
N GLY A 62 10.22 10.30 5.56
CA GLY A 62 9.02 10.68 6.30
C GLY A 62 8.26 11.83 5.65
N ALA A 63 8.96 12.86 5.18
CA ALA A 63 8.38 14.00 4.49
C ALA A 63 7.69 13.58 3.18
N VAL A 64 8.37 12.79 2.36
CA VAL A 64 7.81 12.27 1.09
C VAL A 64 6.58 11.41 1.36
N GLN A 65 6.65 10.49 2.34
CA GLN A 65 5.54 9.63 2.69
C GLN A 65 4.32 10.41 3.20
N ALA A 66 4.53 11.36 4.11
CA ALA A 66 3.43 12.19 4.64
C ALA A 66 2.79 13.03 3.54
N THR A 67 3.59 13.65 2.68
CA THR A 67 3.10 14.46 1.56
C THR A 67 2.33 13.61 0.56
N ALA A 68 2.86 12.45 0.17
CA ALA A 68 2.20 11.52 -0.75
C ALA A 68 0.87 11.01 -0.19
N THR A 69 0.85 10.63 1.09
CA THR A 69 -0.36 10.17 1.77
C THR A 69 -1.42 11.28 1.84
N GLY A 70 -1.04 12.49 2.23
CA GLY A 70 -1.96 13.63 2.27
C GLY A 70 -2.52 13.97 0.89
N ALA A 71 -1.68 14.00 -0.13
CA ALA A 71 -2.10 14.24 -1.51
C ALA A 71 -3.06 13.12 -2.01
N ALA A 72 -2.74 11.86 -1.75
CA ALA A 72 -3.58 10.73 -2.14
C ALA A 72 -4.97 10.78 -1.48
N MET A 73 -5.05 11.11 -0.18
CA MET A 73 -6.31 11.28 0.54
C MET A 73 -7.14 12.43 -0.04
N ALA A 74 -6.52 13.58 -0.31
CA ALA A 74 -7.22 14.73 -0.88
C ALA A 74 -7.74 14.43 -2.29
N MET A 75 -6.92 13.83 -3.14
CA MET A 75 -7.31 13.45 -4.51
C MET A 75 -8.38 12.36 -4.53
N GLY A 76 -8.24 11.32 -3.70
CA GLY A 76 -9.22 10.24 -3.58
C GLY A 76 -10.57 10.74 -3.09
N GLY A 77 -10.58 11.63 -2.09
CA GLY A 77 -11.78 12.26 -1.58
C GLY A 77 -12.47 13.14 -2.63
N ALA A 78 -11.72 14.01 -3.31
CA ALA A 78 -12.25 14.86 -4.37
C ALA A 78 -12.82 14.04 -5.53
N LEU A 79 -12.11 13.00 -5.96
CA LEU A 79 -12.56 12.12 -7.03
C LEU A 79 -13.85 11.38 -6.65
N ARG A 80 -13.93 10.86 -5.40
CA ARG A 80 -15.15 10.24 -4.87
C ARG A 80 -16.33 11.20 -4.93
N ASP A 81 -16.14 12.45 -4.50
CA ASP A 81 -17.21 13.45 -4.45
C ASP A 81 -17.72 13.80 -5.85
N VAL A 82 -16.81 14.01 -6.80
CA VAL A 82 -17.17 14.28 -8.21
C VAL A 82 -17.93 13.10 -8.82
N VAL A 83 -17.47 11.86 -8.62
CA VAL A 83 -18.16 10.67 -9.16
C VAL A 83 -19.51 10.48 -8.49
N THR A 84 -19.63 10.72 -7.19
CA THR A 84 -20.90 10.64 -6.45
C THR A 84 -21.90 11.66 -6.98
N GLU A 85 -21.49 12.90 -7.21
CA GLU A 85 -22.35 13.94 -7.78
C GLU A 85 -22.82 13.59 -9.19
N MET A 86 -21.91 13.06 -10.02
CA MET A 86 -22.28 12.58 -11.37
C MET A 86 -23.27 11.41 -11.32
N ALA A 87 -23.11 10.49 -10.36
CA ALA A 87 -24.01 9.36 -10.16
C ALA A 87 -25.40 9.85 -9.75
N LEU A 88 -25.49 10.70 -8.73
CA LEU A 88 -26.75 11.22 -8.20
C LEU A 88 -27.48 12.16 -9.17
N SER A 89 -26.75 12.83 -10.07
CA SER A 89 -27.35 13.62 -11.14
C SER A 89 -27.87 12.78 -12.32
N GLY A 90 -27.76 11.45 -12.25
CA GLY A 90 -28.23 10.52 -13.29
C GLY A 90 -27.33 10.45 -14.54
N ARG A 91 -26.21 11.18 -14.57
CA ARG A 91 -25.30 11.21 -15.72
C ARG A 91 -24.62 9.87 -16.01
N LEU A 92 -24.52 8.99 -15.02
CA LEU A 92 -23.92 7.66 -15.14
C LEU A 92 -24.96 6.56 -15.40
N GLY A 93 -26.25 6.93 -15.55
CA GLY A 93 -27.34 6.00 -15.77
C GLY A 93 -28.00 5.54 -14.46
N GLU A 94 -29.23 4.99 -14.57
CA GLU A 94 -30.05 4.60 -13.41
C GLU A 94 -29.40 3.52 -12.54
N ALA A 95 -28.66 2.61 -13.15
CA ALA A 95 -27.98 1.51 -12.44
C ALA A 95 -26.87 1.97 -11.49
N LEU A 96 -26.31 3.16 -11.73
CA LEU A 96 -25.23 3.75 -10.93
C LEU A 96 -25.69 4.93 -10.07
N ASN A 97 -26.99 5.17 -9.99
CA ASN A 97 -27.57 6.25 -9.18
C ASN A 97 -27.57 5.88 -7.68
N SER A 98 -26.38 5.86 -7.08
CA SER A 98 -26.18 5.51 -5.68
C SER A 98 -25.00 6.28 -5.08
N PRO A 99 -25.07 6.70 -3.81
CA PRO A 99 -23.94 7.29 -3.08
C PRO A 99 -22.72 6.35 -2.99
N ILE A 100 -22.94 5.04 -3.11
CA ILE A 100 -21.90 4.02 -3.03
C ILE A 100 -21.02 4.02 -4.29
N THR A 101 -21.53 4.51 -5.42
CA THR A 101 -20.83 4.51 -6.72
C THR A 101 -19.50 5.23 -6.67
N GLY A 102 -19.41 6.39 -5.99
CA GLY A 102 -18.17 7.12 -5.83
C GLY A 102 -17.12 6.34 -5.06
N TYR A 103 -17.49 5.65 -3.99
CA TYR A 103 -16.57 4.78 -3.24
C TYR A 103 -16.11 3.59 -4.07
N SER A 104 -17.03 2.92 -4.73
CA SER A 104 -16.69 1.77 -5.58
C SER A 104 -15.71 2.16 -6.68
N PHE A 105 -15.89 3.34 -7.29
CA PHE A 105 -14.98 3.84 -8.31
C PHE A 105 -13.57 4.05 -7.77
N VAL A 106 -13.42 4.71 -6.61
CA VAL A 106 -12.11 4.95 -5.98
C VAL A 106 -11.42 3.64 -5.61
N TYR A 107 -12.13 2.66 -5.03
CA TYR A 107 -11.56 1.35 -4.70
C TYR A 107 -11.10 0.58 -5.93
N HIS A 108 -11.84 0.63 -7.04
CA HIS A 108 -11.37 0.02 -8.29
C HIS A 108 -10.12 0.72 -8.81
N LEU A 109 -10.06 2.05 -8.74
CA LEU A 109 -8.88 2.81 -9.13
C LEU A 109 -7.66 2.44 -8.27
N GLU A 110 -7.84 2.29 -6.95
CA GLU A 110 -6.77 1.84 -6.05
C GLU A 110 -6.23 0.46 -6.43
N ILE A 111 -7.10 -0.48 -6.79
CA ILE A 111 -6.66 -1.80 -7.27
C ILE A 111 -5.84 -1.68 -8.56
N TYR A 112 -6.27 -0.87 -9.52
CA TYR A 112 -5.51 -0.64 -10.75
C TYR A 112 -4.14 -0.04 -10.46
N LEU A 113 -4.07 0.98 -9.60
CA LEU A 113 -2.81 1.60 -9.19
C LEU A 113 -1.90 0.63 -8.47
N LEU A 114 -2.44 -0.24 -7.62
CA LEU A 114 -1.69 -1.29 -6.94
C LEU A 114 -1.05 -2.27 -7.94
N PHE A 115 -1.78 -2.68 -8.98
CA PHE A 115 -1.22 -3.50 -10.05
C PHE A 115 -0.10 -2.78 -10.82
N VAL A 116 -0.29 -1.50 -11.14
CA VAL A 116 0.75 -0.68 -11.80
C VAL A 116 2.01 -0.63 -10.95
N VAL A 117 1.88 -0.39 -9.65
CA VAL A 117 3.01 -0.38 -8.71
C VAL A 117 3.69 -1.75 -8.63
N LEU A 118 2.93 -2.85 -8.57
CA LEU A 118 3.49 -4.20 -8.57
C LEU A 118 4.29 -4.51 -9.83
N ILE A 119 3.79 -4.09 -11.00
CA ILE A 119 4.49 -4.26 -12.28
C ILE A 119 5.76 -3.43 -12.30
N ALA A 120 5.70 -2.19 -11.82
CA ALA A 120 6.85 -1.29 -11.77
C ALA A 120 7.95 -1.76 -10.80
N LEU A 121 7.56 -2.32 -9.64
CA LEU A 121 8.49 -2.82 -8.63
C LEU A 121 9.05 -4.21 -8.94
N GLY A 122 8.36 -5.02 -9.74
CA GLY A 122 8.76 -6.39 -10.05
C GLY A 122 10.20 -6.53 -10.56
N PRO A 123 10.65 -5.76 -11.55
CA PRO A 123 12.02 -5.77 -12.05
C PRO A 123 13.05 -5.36 -10.99
N LEU A 124 12.73 -4.36 -10.15
CA LEU A 124 13.60 -3.84 -9.10
C LEU A 124 13.87 -4.88 -8.02
N LEU A 125 12.84 -5.62 -7.59
CA LEU A 125 12.96 -6.70 -6.61
C LEU A 125 13.80 -7.87 -7.15
N LYS A 126 13.72 -8.15 -8.46
CA LYS A 126 14.49 -9.21 -9.10
C LYS A 126 15.98 -8.85 -9.22
N SER A 127 16.29 -7.58 -9.42
CA SER A 127 17.66 -7.07 -9.47
C SER A 127 18.35 -7.14 -8.10
N SER A 128 17.69 -6.67 -7.05
CA SER A 128 18.23 -6.69 -5.67
C SER A 128 18.53 -8.10 -5.17
N ARG A 129 17.79 -9.12 -5.63
CA ARG A 129 18.02 -10.52 -5.23
C ARG A 129 19.27 -11.11 -5.87
N ARG A 130 19.76 -10.53 -6.96
CA ARG A 130 21.00 -10.98 -7.64
C ARG A 130 22.27 -10.44 -7.00
N GLU A 131 22.20 -9.34 -6.27
CA GLU A 131 23.35 -8.65 -5.69
C GLU A 131 23.55 -8.90 -4.18
N ALA A 132 22.63 -9.62 -3.52
CA ALA A 132 22.82 -9.98 -2.13
C ALA A 132 23.97 -11.02 -2.03
N PRO A 133 25.17 -10.66 -1.52
CA PRO A 133 26.16 -11.65 -1.17
C PRO A 133 25.53 -12.58 -0.15
N ALA A 134 25.74 -13.88 -0.30
CA ALA A 134 25.31 -14.85 0.69
C ALA A 134 25.82 -14.37 2.06
N PRO A 135 24.95 -14.21 3.08
CA PRO A 135 25.42 -13.86 4.40
C PRO A 135 26.35 -14.98 4.85
N ILE A 136 27.62 -14.66 4.99
CA ILE A 136 28.59 -15.54 5.68
C ILE A 136 28.17 -15.45 7.16
N LEU A 137 27.13 -16.17 7.51
CA LEU A 137 26.82 -16.49 8.90
C LEU A 137 27.88 -17.51 9.37
N LYS A 138 29.10 -17.05 9.51
CA LYS A 138 30.04 -17.65 10.47
C LYS A 138 29.61 -17.14 11.86
N PHE A 139 28.54 -17.67 12.39
CA PHE A 139 28.35 -17.72 13.82
C PHE A 139 29.42 -18.67 14.35
N GLY A 140 30.60 -18.08 14.63
CA GLY A 140 31.77 -18.82 14.99
C GLY A 140 31.72 -19.24 16.44
N LEU A 141 31.50 -20.53 16.64
CA LEU A 141 32.19 -21.27 17.70
C LEU A 141 33.63 -21.66 17.29
N ALA A 142 34.10 -21.18 16.14
CA ALA A 142 35.42 -21.50 15.58
C ALA A 142 36.53 -20.52 16.01
N GLU A 143 36.21 -19.49 16.78
CA GLU A 143 37.18 -18.48 17.28
C GLU A 143 37.35 -18.51 18.79
N LEU A 144 37.18 -19.65 19.42
CA LEU A 144 37.67 -19.82 20.83
C LEU A 144 39.18 -20.01 20.78
N PRO A 145 39.99 -19.10 21.35
CA PRO A 145 41.43 -19.33 21.49
C PRO A 145 41.65 -20.48 22.46
N ASN A 146 42.49 -21.45 22.04
CA ASN A 146 43.02 -22.50 22.90
C ASN A 146 43.91 -21.91 23.99
#